data_6b4d7b8c7e9c4265e0d1c5390bdb6240
#
_entry.id   6b4d7b8c7e9c4265e0d1c5390bdb6240
#
_cell.length_a   1.000
_cell.length_b   1.000
_cell.length_c   1.000
_cell.angle_alpha   90.00
_cell.angle_beta   90.00
_cell.angle_gamma   90.00
#
_symmetry.space_group_name_H-M   'P 1'
#
loop_
_entity.id
_entity.type
_entity.pdbx_description
1 polymer ?
#
loop_
_entity_poly.entity_id
_entity_poly.type
_entity_poly.pdbx_seq_one_letter_code
_entity_poly.pdbx_strand_id
1 'polypeptide(L)' 'MDDFPYLLVRASRIAGTVLDVALLLQVEPAQVYRWIAGVDLPTQERTGELTARLQSVLCSDA' A
#
# COMPACT_ATOMS: atom_id res chain seq x y z
N MET A 1 14.03 5.78 -7.02
CA MET A 1 13.41 4.46 -7.30
C MET A 1 12.15 4.33 -6.47
N ASP A 2 11.09 3.93 -7.11
CA ASP A 2 9.80 3.90 -6.44
C ASP A 2 9.47 2.49 -5.96
N ASP A 3 9.52 2.29 -4.65
CA ASP A 3 9.25 1.00 -4.04
C ASP A 3 7.82 0.87 -3.54
N PHE A 4 6.98 1.84 -3.85
CA PHE A 4 5.62 1.86 -3.34
C PHE A 4 4.83 0.60 -3.72
N PRO A 5 4.83 0.14 -4.98
CA PRO A 5 4.13 -1.11 -5.32
C PRO A 5 4.64 -2.30 -4.52
N TYR A 6 5.93 -2.36 -4.28
CA TYR A 6 6.53 -3.43 -3.50
C TYR A 6 6.06 -3.38 -2.04
N LEU A 7 5.97 -2.17 -1.48
CA LEU A 7 5.47 -2.01 -0.12
C LEU A 7 4.02 -2.47 0.00
N LEU A 8 3.21 -2.21 -1.03
CA LEU A 8 1.83 -2.66 -1.04
C LEU A 8 1.74 -4.18 -1.02
N VAL A 9 2.59 -4.84 -1.80
CA VAL A 9 2.61 -6.31 -1.85
C VAL A 9 3.01 -6.87 -0.48
N ARG A 10 4.04 -6.30 0.14
CA ARG A 10 4.47 -6.74 1.46
C ARG A 10 3.38 -6.52 2.50
N ALA A 11 2.76 -5.36 2.47
CA ALA A 11 1.70 -5.05 3.43
C ALA A 11 0.52 -6.00 3.26
N SER A 12 0.17 -6.36 2.03
CA SER A 12 -0.94 -7.27 1.80
C SER A 12 -0.65 -8.67 2.34
N ARG A 13 0.61 -9.10 2.31
CA ARG A 13 1.00 -10.39 2.87
C ARG A 13 0.90 -10.38 4.40
N ILE A 14 1.31 -9.29 5.01
CA ILE A 14 1.28 -9.16 6.46
C ILE A 14 -0.15 -9.02 6.96
N ALA A 15 -0.94 -8.17 6.32
CA ALA A 15 -2.33 -7.92 6.70
C ALA A 15 -3.26 -9.08 6.36
N GLY A 16 -2.88 -9.88 5.36
CA GLY A 16 -3.65 -11.02 4.93
C GLY A 16 -4.17 -10.92 3.51
N THR A 17 -4.74 -9.79 3.13
CA THR A 17 -5.28 -9.59 1.79
C THR A 17 -5.11 -8.14 1.36
N VAL A 18 -5.28 -7.92 0.04
CA VAL A 18 -5.29 -6.57 -0.52
C VAL A 18 -6.47 -5.77 0.04
N LEU A 19 -7.57 -6.43 0.35
CA LEU A 19 -8.75 -5.76 0.93
C LEU A 19 -8.39 -5.10 2.27
N ASP A 20 -7.62 -5.78 3.09
CA ASP A 20 -7.20 -5.22 4.37
C ASP A 20 -6.32 -3.99 4.18
N VAL A 21 -5.42 -4.04 3.19
CA VAL A 21 -4.58 -2.89 2.88
C VAL A 21 -5.43 -1.72 2.39
N ALA A 22 -6.42 -1.99 1.55
CA ALA A 22 -7.30 -0.95 1.04
C ALA A 22 -8.06 -0.27 2.18
N LEU A 23 -8.53 -1.05 3.15
CA LEU A 23 -9.21 -0.50 4.32
C LEU A 23 -8.26 0.37 5.15
N LEU A 24 -7.04 -0.09 5.33
CA LEU A 24 -6.03 0.65 6.08
C LEU A 24 -5.74 1.99 5.43
N LEU A 25 -5.63 2.01 4.11
CA LEU A 25 -5.32 3.22 3.36
C LEU A 25 -6.56 4.06 3.04
N GLN A 26 -7.75 3.51 3.32
CA GLN A 26 -9.03 4.17 3.04
C GLN A 26 -9.19 4.45 1.53
N VAL A 27 -8.85 3.45 0.72
CA VAL A 27 -9.00 3.52 -0.72
C VAL A 27 -9.74 2.28 -1.20
N GLU A 28 -10.18 2.30 -2.44
CA GLU A 28 -10.85 1.15 -3.02
C GLU A 28 -9.82 0.06 -3.34
N PRO A 29 -10.19 -1.22 -3.18
CA PRO A 29 -9.29 -2.33 -3.51
C PRO A 29 -8.81 -2.27 -4.97
N ALA A 30 -9.66 -1.85 -5.89
CA ALA A 30 -9.27 -1.71 -7.29
C ALA A 30 -8.10 -0.73 -7.45
N GLN A 31 -8.09 0.32 -6.63
CA GLN A 31 -7.01 1.30 -6.67
C GLN A 31 -5.70 0.68 -6.23
N VAL A 32 -5.73 -0.15 -5.20
CA VAL A 32 -4.52 -0.83 -4.71
C VAL A 32 -3.95 -1.75 -5.81
N TYR A 33 -4.81 -2.48 -6.49
CA TYR A 33 -4.38 -3.34 -7.59
C TYR A 33 -3.72 -2.55 -8.71
N ARG A 34 -4.27 -1.38 -9.04
CA ARG A 34 -3.68 -0.52 -10.07
C ARG A 34 -2.28 -0.06 -9.68
N TRP A 35 -2.12 0.31 -8.41
CA TRP A 35 -0.81 0.74 -7.91
C TRP A 35 0.20 -0.41 -7.95
N ILE A 36 -0.22 -1.62 -7.55
CA ILE A 36 0.64 -2.78 -7.57
C ILE A 36 1.07 -3.12 -9.00
N ALA A 37 0.14 -2.99 -9.94
CA ALA A 37 0.42 -3.28 -11.35
C ALA A 37 1.25 -2.20 -12.03
N GLY A 38 1.39 -1.03 -11.38
CA GLY A 38 2.13 0.07 -11.97
C GLY A 38 1.37 0.81 -13.06
N VAL A 39 0.07 0.52 -13.20
CA VAL A 39 -0.77 1.19 -14.18
C VAL A 39 -1.01 2.64 -13.78
N ASP A 40 -1.10 2.87 -12.49
CA ASP A 40 -1.36 4.18 -11.93
C ASP A 40 -0.55 4.29 -10.64
N LEU A 41 -0.06 5.48 -10.34
CA LEU A 41 0.70 5.70 -9.10
C LEU A 41 0.22 7.00 -8.46
N PRO A 42 0.22 7.06 -7.12
CA PRO A 42 -0.19 8.29 -6.45
C PRO A 42 0.87 9.37 -6.64
N THR A 43 0.48 10.61 -6.37
CA THR A 43 1.44 11.71 -6.39
C THR A 43 2.51 11.45 -5.32
N GLN A 44 3.64 12.14 -5.45
CA GLN A 44 4.74 11.98 -4.51
C GLN A 44 4.32 12.33 -3.08
N GLU A 45 3.53 13.38 -2.94
CA GLU A 45 3.02 13.83 -1.64
C GLU A 45 2.10 12.78 -1.03
N ARG A 46 1.19 12.24 -1.84
CA ARG A 46 0.26 11.22 -1.38
C ARG A 46 0.99 9.90 -1.09
N THR A 47 2.02 9.59 -1.87
CA THR A 47 2.84 8.40 -1.63
C THR A 47 3.45 8.45 -0.24
N GLY A 48 3.93 9.62 0.18
CA GLY A 48 4.47 9.78 1.52
C GLY A 48 3.45 9.49 2.60
N GLU A 49 2.22 10.00 2.44
CA GLU A 49 1.15 9.75 3.40
C GLU A 49 0.78 8.27 3.46
N LEU A 50 0.64 7.65 2.29
CA LEU A 50 0.26 6.25 2.22
C LEU A 50 1.36 5.35 2.79
N THR A 51 2.61 5.68 2.50
CA THR A 51 3.74 4.93 3.04
C THR A 51 3.77 5.01 4.56
N ALA A 52 3.47 6.18 5.12
CA ALA A 52 3.43 6.34 6.58
C ALA A 52 2.37 5.42 7.20
N ARG A 53 1.23 5.27 6.53
CA ARG A 53 0.18 4.37 7.01
C ARG A 53 0.60 2.90 6.89
N LEU A 54 1.28 2.57 5.79
CA LEU A 54 1.78 1.21 5.59
C LEU A 54 2.83 0.84 6.63
N GLN A 55 3.61 1.80 7.10
CA GLN A 55 4.63 1.53 8.11
C GLN A 55 4.04 0.93 9.38
N SER A 56 2.83 1.31 9.74
CA SER A 56 2.22 0.76 10.94
C SER A 56 1.98 -0.74 10.80
N VAL A 57 1.67 -1.22 9.60
CA VAL A 57 1.52 -2.65 9.33
C VAL A 57 2.88 -3.33 9.23
N LEU A 58 3.80 -2.71 8.48
CA LEU A 58 5.12 -3.30 8.26
C LEU A 58 5.92 -3.40 9.56
N CYS A 59 5.77 -2.41 10.44
CA CYS A 59 6.48 -2.42 11.72
C CYS A 59 5.86 -3.40 12.71
N SER A 60 4.58 -3.68 12.61
CA SER A 60 3.93 -4.59 13.54
C SER A 60 4.27 -6.04 13.29
N ASP A 61 5.02 -6.32 12.23
CA ASP A 61 5.48 -7.65 11.90
C ASP A 61 6.76 -8.02 12.67
N ALA A 62 7.10 -7.25 13.64
CA ALA A 62 8.33 -7.49 14.41
C ALA A 62 8.23 -8.74 15.28
#